data_5276445e95293145b1ead8e885e5163d
#
_entry.id   5276445e95293145b1ead8e885e5163d
#
_cell.length_a   1.000
_cell.length_b   1.000
_cell.length_c   1.000
_cell.angle_alpha   90.00
_cell.angle_beta   90.00
_cell.angle_gamma   90.00
#
_symmetry.space_group_name_H-M   'P 1'
#
loop_
_entity.id
_entity.type
_entity.pdbx_description
1 polymer ?
#
loop_
_entity_poly.entity_id
_entity_poly.type
_entity_poly.pdbx_seq_one_letter_code
_entity_poly.pdbx_strand_id
1 'polypeptide(L)'
;METNKILLGGLAGGVAFFLLGWVIYGILLMDYTMASYNQCNSRPMEDMVWWAMILSNLTSGLLLALIFNWSNTTGILAGAKVAAIIGLLLAISIDLSFYAMTTTFLKPGAILVDIVAYTVMSAIAGAVIAWVMGMKKG
;
A
#
# COMPACT_ATOMS: atom_id res chain seq x y z
N MET A 1 -17.51 18.24 -0.14
CA MET A 1 -16.78 16.98 -0.06
C MET A 1 -17.73 15.83 -0.39
N GLU A 2 -17.35 14.98 -1.29
CA GLU A 2 -18.21 13.89 -1.73
C GLU A 2 -17.94 12.63 -0.94
N THR A 3 -18.62 12.50 0.17
CA THR A 3 -18.38 11.41 1.11
C THR A 3 -18.53 10.04 0.47
N ASN A 4 -19.60 9.83 -0.32
CA ASN A 4 -19.80 8.54 -0.97
C ASN A 4 -18.68 8.19 -1.94
N LYS A 5 -18.19 9.17 -2.66
CA LYS A 5 -17.08 8.99 -3.60
C LYS A 5 -15.82 8.60 -2.87
N ILE A 6 -15.53 9.27 -1.75
CA ILE A 6 -14.37 8.97 -0.92
C ILE A 6 -14.48 7.57 -0.34
N LEU A 7 -15.64 7.21 0.19
CA LEU A 7 -15.83 5.89 0.80
C LEU A 7 -15.69 4.78 -0.24
N LEU A 8 -16.25 4.96 -1.44
CA LEU A 8 -16.12 3.96 -2.50
C LEU A 8 -14.68 3.86 -2.98
N GLY A 9 -14.00 5.00 -3.14
CA GLY A 9 -12.59 5.00 -3.52
C GLY A 9 -11.74 4.33 -2.46
N GLY A 10 -12.01 4.63 -1.19
CA GLY A 10 -11.30 4.01 -0.08
C GLY A 10 -11.49 2.51 -0.03
N LEU A 11 -12.73 2.05 -0.23
CA LEU A 11 -13.02 0.62 -0.25
C LEU A 11 -12.31 -0.06 -1.41
N ALA A 12 -12.40 0.51 -2.61
CA ALA A 12 -11.73 -0.04 -3.78
C ALA A 12 -10.21 -0.08 -3.58
N GLY A 13 -9.65 0.99 -3.03
CA GLY A 13 -8.22 1.06 -2.74
C GLY A 13 -7.80 0.04 -1.69
N GLY A 14 -8.60 -0.13 -0.65
CA GLY A 14 -8.32 -1.13 0.37
C GLY A 14 -8.30 -2.53 -0.19
N VAL A 15 -9.26 -2.88 -1.03
CA VAL A 15 -9.30 -4.18 -1.70
C VAL A 15 -8.07 -4.33 -2.61
N ALA A 16 -7.73 -3.27 -3.37
CA ALA A 16 -6.58 -3.32 -4.26
C ALA A 16 -5.28 -3.54 -3.47
N PHE A 17 -5.08 -2.80 -2.38
CA PHE A 17 -3.90 -2.99 -1.52
C PHE A 17 -3.84 -4.39 -0.95
N PHE A 18 -4.98 -4.91 -0.49
CA PHE A 18 -5.03 -6.26 0.07
C PHE A 18 -4.61 -7.30 -0.97
N LEU A 19 -5.21 -7.25 -2.15
CA LEU A 19 -4.92 -8.21 -3.20
C LEU A 19 -3.50 -8.07 -3.72
N LEU A 20 -3.04 -6.84 -3.94
CA LEU A 20 -1.68 -6.59 -4.40
C LEU A 20 -0.65 -7.01 -3.37
N GLY A 21 -0.90 -6.74 -2.09
CA GLY A 21 -0.02 -7.17 -1.03
C GLY A 21 0.09 -8.68 -0.97
N TRP A 22 -1.05 -9.37 -1.09
CA TRP A 22 -1.06 -10.82 -1.11
C TRP A 22 -0.26 -11.37 -2.29
N VAL A 23 -0.49 -10.83 -3.48
CA VAL A 23 0.22 -11.30 -4.68
C VAL A 23 1.71 -10.97 -4.61
N ILE A 24 2.06 -9.73 -4.29
CA ILE A 24 3.45 -9.28 -4.33
C ILE A 24 4.25 -9.89 -3.19
N TYR A 25 3.78 -9.75 -1.95
CA TYR A 25 4.52 -10.21 -0.79
C TYR A 25 4.27 -11.68 -0.45
N GLY A 26 3.06 -12.15 -0.71
CA GLY A 26 2.68 -13.51 -0.35
C GLY A 26 3.05 -14.55 -1.40
N ILE A 27 3.24 -14.15 -2.65
CA ILE A 27 3.55 -15.07 -3.74
C ILE A 27 4.88 -14.73 -4.41
N LEU A 28 5.01 -13.51 -4.94
CA LEU A 28 6.18 -13.15 -5.74
C LEU A 28 7.43 -12.96 -4.92
N LEU A 29 7.33 -12.31 -3.78
CA LEU A 29 8.48 -11.97 -2.94
C LEU A 29 8.58 -12.82 -1.68
N MET A 30 7.78 -13.87 -1.55
CA MET A 30 7.74 -14.66 -0.33
C MET A 30 9.12 -15.22 0.03
N ASP A 31 9.76 -15.90 -0.93
CA ASP A 31 11.07 -16.50 -0.68
C ASP A 31 12.11 -15.44 -0.35
N TYR A 32 12.08 -14.32 -1.06
CA TYR A 32 13.01 -13.23 -0.84
C TYR A 32 12.82 -12.61 0.55
N THR A 33 11.58 -12.35 0.96
CA THR A 33 11.31 -11.75 2.25
C THR A 33 11.67 -12.69 3.39
N MET A 34 11.42 -13.99 3.23
CA MET A 34 11.79 -14.96 4.25
C MET A 34 13.31 -15.04 4.44
N ALA A 35 14.07 -14.84 3.35
CA ALA A 35 15.53 -14.86 3.42
C ALA A 35 16.13 -13.55 3.87
N SER A 36 15.44 -12.43 3.63
CA SER A 36 16.00 -11.08 3.81
C SER A 36 15.47 -10.34 5.02
N TYR A 37 14.36 -10.79 5.59
CA TYR A 37 13.73 -10.16 6.75
C TYR A 37 13.94 -11.02 7.98
N ASN A 38 14.06 -10.38 9.13
CA ASN A 38 14.18 -11.08 10.40
C ASN A 38 12.83 -11.71 10.75
N GLN A 39 12.84 -13.04 10.90
CA GLN A 39 11.61 -13.78 11.17
C GLN A 39 11.25 -13.88 12.65
N CYS A 40 12.07 -13.34 13.53
CA CYS A 40 11.80 -13.42 14.97
C CYS A 40 10.50 -12.76 15.39
N ASN A 41 10.09 -11.69 14.68
CA ASN A 41 8.90 -10.96 15.01
C ASN A 41 7.72 -11.29 14.10
N SER A 42 7.91 -12.21 13.15
CA SER A 42 6.87 -12.53 12.18
C SER A 42 5.93 -13.59 12.72
N ARG A 43 4.64 -13.37 12.54
CA ARG A 43 3.64 -14.38 12.87
C ARG A 43 3.55 -15.40 11.74
N PRO A 44 3.36 -16.70 12.07
CA PRO A 44 3.02 -17.68 11.04
C PRO A 44 1.72 -17.28 10.32
N MET A 45 1.55 -17.78 9.11
CA MET A 45 0.35 -17.48 8.32
C MET A 45 -0.93 -17.85 9.08
N GLU A 46 -0.92 -18.95 9.81
CA GLU A 46 -2.07 -19.45 10.57
C GLU A 46 -2.41 -18.58 11.78
N ASP A 47 -1.44 -17.81 12.28
CA ASP A 47 -1.63 -16.92 13.43
C ASP A 47 -1.83 -15.47 13.00
N MET A 48 -1.95 -15.20 11.70
CA MET A 48 -2.09 -13.84 11.18
C MET A 48 -3.39 -13.21 11.66
N VAL A 49 -3.30 -11.95 12.07
CA VAL A 49 -4.47 -11.21 12.54
C VAL A 49 -5.16 -10.58 11.34
N TRP A 50 -6.08 -11.31 10.75
CA TRP A 50 -6.70 -10.92 9.47
C TRP A 50 -7.50 -9.63 9.55
N TRP A 51 -8.27 -9.44 10.65
CA TRP A 51 -9.06 -8.22 10.77
C TRP A 51 -8.17 -6.97 10.79
N ALA A 52 -7.01 -7.07 11.42
CA ALA A 52 -6.07 -5.94 11.47
C ALA A 52 -5.48 -5.67 10.09
N MET A 53 -5.17 -6.72 9.35
CA MET A 53 -4.65 -6.56 8.00
C MET A 53 -5.69 -5.92 7.06
N ILE A 54 -6.93 -6.39 7.13
CA ILE A 54 -8.00 -5.83 6.31
C ILE A 54 -8.23 -4.36 6.66
N LEU A 55 -8.29 -4.04 7.95
CA LEU A 55 -8.50 -2.66 8.39
C LEU A 55 -7.34 -1.76 7.98
N SER A 56 -6.11 -2.26 8.06
CA SER A 56 -4.93 -1.52 7.64
C SER A 56 -4.99 -1.16 6.15
N ASN A 57 -5.37 -2.13 5.32
CA ASN A 57 -5.46 -1.90 3.87
C ASN A 57 -6.60 -0.93 3.54
N LEU A 58 -7.73 -1.06 4.21
CA LEU A 58 -8.85 -0.14 4.02
C LEU A 58 -8.47 1.29 4.43
N THR A 59 -7.71 1.42 5.51
CA THR A 59 -7.23 2.72 5.97
C THR A 59 -6.30 3.35 4.93
N SER A 60 -5.41 2.58 4.35
CA SER A 60 -4.52 3.07 3.29
C SER A 60 -5.31 3.53 2.06
N GLY A 61 -6.30 2.75 1.67
CA GLY A 61 -7.15 3.13 0.55
C GLY A 61 -7.93 4.41 0.82
N LEU A 62 -8.46 4.54 2.03
CA LEU A 62 -9.18 5.74 2.44
C LEU A 62 -8.27 6.96 2.45
N LEU A 63 -7.04 6.80 2.93
CA LEU A 63 -6.07 7.88 2.93
C LEU A 63 -5.85 8.44 1.52
N LEU A 64 -5.62 7.56 0.56
CA LEU A 64 -5.41 7.98 -0.82
C LEU A 64 -6.67 8.63 -1.40
N ALA A 65 -7.85 8.08 -1.11
CA ALA A 65 -9.09 8.65 -1.59
C ALA A 65 -9.30 10.07 -1.04
N LEU A 66 -9.00 10.28 0.23
CA LEU A 66 -9.09 11.62 0.84
C LEU A 66 -8.10 12.59 0.19
N ILE A 67 -6.87 12.15 -0.02
CA ILE A 67 -5.85 12.99 -0.65
C ILE A 67 -6.28 13.35 -2.08
N PHE A 68 -6.82 12.39 -2.82
CA PHE A 68 -7.27 12.64 -4.18
C PHE A 68 -8.41 13.66 -4.19
N ASN A 69 -9.33 13.56 -3.24
CA ASN A 69 -10.41 14.53 -3.13
C ASN A 69 -9.89 15.93 -2.77
N TRP A 70 -8.99 16.01 -1.81
CA TRP A 70 -8.44 17.29 -1.37
C TRP A 70 -7.58 17.97 -2.44
N SER A 71 -6.85 17.20 -3.23
CA SER A 71 -5.96 17.74 -4.25
C SER A 71 -6.60 17.82 -5.63
N ASN A 72 -7.88 17.45 -5.73
CA ASN A 72 -8.60 17.42 -7.00
C ASN A 72 -7.90 16.56 -8.04
N THR A 73 -7.31 15.45 -7.60
CA THR A 73 -6.66 14.50 -8.51
C THR A 73 -7.74 13.73 -9.25
N THR A 74 -7.72 13.84 -10.57
CA THR A 74 -8.68 13.14 -11.43
C THR A 74 -7.93 12.42 -12.54
N GLY A 75 -8.48 11.27 -12.94
CA GLY A 75 -7.89 10.47 -13.99
C GLY A 75 -6.97 9.38 -13.46
N ILE A 76 -6.96 8.27 -14.18
CA ILE A 76 -6.20 7.08 -13.77
C ILE A 76 -4.71 7.39 -13.70
N LEU A 77 -4.16 8.07 -14.71
CA LEU A 77 -2.73 8.36 -14.75
C LEU A 77 -2.32 9.31 -13.63
N ALA A 78 -3.09 10.36 -13.40
CA ALA A 78 -2.79 11.30 -12.32
C ALA A 78 -2.88 10.62 -10.96
N GLY A 79 -3.88 9.76 -10.76
CA GLY A 79 -4.01 9.00 -9.52
C GLY A 79 -2.83 8.08 -9.31
N ALA A 80 -2.38 7.40 -10.35
CA ALA A 80 -1.22 6.51 -10.25
C ALA A 80 0.04 7.31 -9.86
N LYS A 81 0.25 8.46 -10.47
CA LYS A 81 1.42 9.29 -10.17
C LYS A 81 1.43 9.80 -8.74
N VAL A 82 0.31 10.35 -8.29
CA VAL A 82 0.21 10.89 -6.93
C VAL A 82 0.41 9.78 -5.92
N ALA A 83 -0.26 8.65 -6.11
CA ALA A 83 -0.14 7.53 -5.19
C ALA A 83 1.26 6.93 -5.19
N ALA A 84 1.91 6.88 -6.35
CA ALA A 84 3.28 6.39 -6.43
C ALA A 84 4.24 7.25 -5.61
N ILE A 85 4.10 8.56 -5.71
CA ILE A 85 4.96 9.48 -4.96
C ILE A 85 4.69 9.34 -3.46
N ILE A 86 3.42 9.29 -3.05
CA ILE A 86 3.06 9.11 -1.65
C ILE A 86 3.61 7.78 -1.13
N GLY A 87 3.40 6.69 -1.86
CA GLY A 87 3.88 5.38 -1.47
C GLY A 87 5.40 5.33 -1.39
N LEU A 88 6.09 5.94 -2.34
CA LEU A 88 7.55 5.98 -2.34
C LEU A 88 8.07 6.69 -1.09
N LEU A 89 7.54 7.86 -0.79
CA LEU A 89 8.02 8.64 0.35
C LEU A 89 7.68 7.98 1.68
N LEU A 90 6.49 7.40 1.79
CA LEU A 90 6.10 6.67 2.99
C LEU A 90 6.98 5.43 3.20
N ALA A 91 7.23 4.69 2.13
CA ALA A 91 8.07 3.50 2.22
C ALA A 91 9.48 3.85 2.65
N ILE A 92 10.06 4.90 2.06
CA ILE A 92 11.40 5.34 2.45
C ILE A 92 11.43 5.71 3.93
N SER A 93 10.47 6.50 4.36
CA SER A 93 10.40 6.97 5.74
C SER A 93 10.26 5.81 6.73
N ILE A 94 9.31 4.93 6.47
CA ILE A 94 9.01 3.83 7.38
C ILE A 94 10.14 2.80 7.39
N ASP A 95 10.60 2.39 6.21
CA ASP A 95 11.62 1.35 6.10
C ASP A 95 12.95 1.79 6.71
N LEU A 96 13.35 3.04 6.47
CA LEU A 96 14.58 3.53 7.08
C LEU A 96 14.46 3.64 8.60
N SER A 97 13.29 3.99 9.10
CA SER A 97 13.04 4.02 10.54
C SER A 97 13.18 2.63 11.15
N PHE A 98 12.59 1.62 10.51
CA PHE A 98 12.72 0.24 10.98
C PHE A 98 14.16 -0.24 10.90
N TYR A 99 14.87 0.09 9.83
CA TYR A 99 16.26 -0.30 9.71
C TYR A 99 17.13 0.33 10.80
N ALA A 100 16.85 1.59 11.15
CA ALA A 100 17.61 2.31 12.17
C ALA A 100 17.37 1.76 13.57
N MET A 101 16.15 1.31 13.87
CA MET A 101 15.76 0.95 15.24
C MET A 101 15.63 -0.55 15.48
N THR A 102 15.55 -1.36 14.44
CA THR A 102 15.27 -2.79 14.57
C THR A 102 16.17 -3.59 13.64
N THR A 103 16.09 -4.91 13.76
CA THR A 103 16.78 -5.82 12.87
C THR A 103 15.84 -6.48 11.88
N THR A 104 14.71 -5.79 11.56
CA THR A 104 13.70 -6.32 10.62
C THR A 104 14.30 -6.63 9.26
N PHE A 105 15.12 -5.71 8.73
CA PHE A 105 15.78 -5.93 7.45
C PHE A 105 17.18 -6.49 7.69
N LEU A 106 17.41 -7.72 7.27
CA LEU A 106 18.71 -8.37 7.41
C LEU A 106 19.72 -7.84 6.40
N LYS A 107 19.27 -7.31 5.27
CA LYS A 107 20.12 -6.78 4.21
C LYS A 107 19.65 -5.39 3.81
N PRO A 108 20.58 -4.44 3.59
CA PRO A 108 20.15 -3.11 3.10
C PRO A 108 19.40 -3.19 1.76
N GLY A 109 19.75 -4.16 0.90
CA GLY A 109 19.06 -4.34 -0.38
C GLY A 109 17.58 -4.68 -0.23
N ALA A 110 17.18 -5.29 0.89
CA ALA A 110 15.79 -5.60 1.16
C ALA A 110 14.95 -4.32 1.27
N ILE A 111 15.54 -3.24 1.76
CA ILE A 111 14.85 -1.95 1.85
C ILE A 111 14.49 -1.45 0.45
N LEU A 112 15.43 -1.53 -0.49
CA LEU A 112 15.19 -1.11 -1.86
C LEU A 112 14.07 -1.92 -2.52
N VAL A 113 14.08 -3.23 -2.32
CA VAL A 113 13.04 -4.10 -2.87
C VAL A 113 11.68 -3.75 -2.28
N ASP A 114 11.60 -3.51 -0.98
CA ASP A 114 10.35 -3.14 -0.34
C ASP A 114 9.85 -1.79 -0.84
N ILE A 115 10.73 -0.80 -0.98
CA ILE A 115 10.35 0.52 -1.47
C ILE A 115 9.79 0.41 -2.90
N VAL A 116 10.47 -0.32 -3.77
CA VAL A 116 10.01 -0.48 -5.15
C VAL A 116 8.66 -1.21 -5.18
N ALA A 117 8.53 -2.30 -4.42
CA ALA A 117 7.29 -3.07 -4.37
C ALA A 117 6.13 -2.20 -3.88
N TYR A 118 6.34 -1.45 -2.81
CA TYR A 118 5.29 -0.60 -2.24
C TYR A 118 4.92 0.53 -3.20
N THR A 119 5.90 1.10 -3.89
CA THR A 119 5.64 2.14 -4.89
C THR A 119 4.77 1.63 -6.02
N VAL A 120 5.07 0.42 -6.53
CA VAL A 120 4.26 -0.20 -7.58
C VAL A 120 2.85 -0.48 -7.07
N MET A 121 2.72 -1.05 -5.87
CA MET A 121 1.42 -1.30 -5.26
C MET A 121 0.60 -0.01 -5.15
N SER A 122 1.23 1.04 -4.65
CA SER A 122 0.55 2.33 -4.46
C SER A 122 0.12 2.92 -5.79
N ALA A 123 0.95 2.82 -6.82
CA ALA A 123 0.61 3.32 -8.14
C ALA A 123 -0.62 2.61 -8.70
N ILE A 124 -0.64 1.28 -8.61
CA ILE A 124 -1.77 0.49 -9.11
C ILE A 124 -3.03 0.78 -8.29
N ALA A 125 -2.91 0.78 -6.97
CA ALA A 125 -4.05 1.08 -6.09
C ALA A 125 -4.57 2.49 -6.35
N GLY A 126 -3.67 3.47 -6.55
CA GLY A 126 -4.07 4.83 -6.87
C GLY A 126 -4.80 4.94 -8.20
N ALA A 127 -4.38 4.16 -9.19
CA ALA A 127 -5.08 4.11 -10.48
C ALA A 127 -6.50 3.57 -10.28
N VAL A 128 -6.65 2.51 -9.49
CA VAL A 128 -7.96 1.92 -9.18
C VAL A 128 -8.85 2.92 -8.45
N ILE A 129 -8.30 3.59 -7.43
CA ILE A 129 -9.05 4.58 -6.65
C ILE A 129 -9.54 5.72 -7.56
N ALA A 130 -8.65 6.26 -8.38
CA ALA A 130 -9.00 7.35 -9.28
C ALA A 130 -10.07 6.93 -10.27
N TRP A 131 -9.97 5.71 -10.77
CA TRP A 131 -10.97 5.17 -11.69
C TRP A 131 -12.33 5.08 -11.03
N VAL A 132 -12.37 4.48 -9.83
CA VAL A 132 -13.64 4.33 -9.10
C VAL A 132 -14.23 5.68 -8.73
N MET A 133 -13.41 6.61 -8.26
CA MET A 133 -13.89 7.95 -7.90
C MET A 133 -14.38 8.70 -9.11
N GLY A 134 -13.78 8.47 -10.28
CA GLY A 134 -14.22 9.07 -11.53
C GLY A 134 -15.59 8.56 -11.99
N MET A 135 -15.94 7.33 -11.66
CA MET A 135 -17.22 6.75 -12.01
C MET A 135 -18.39 7.40 -11.27
N LYS A 136 -18.11 8.03 -10.13
CA LYS A 136 -19.14 8.69 -9.30
C LYS A 136 -19.25 10.16 -9.61
N LYS A 137 -18.89 10.55 -10.77
CA LYS A 137 -19.05 11.91 -11.24
C LYS A 137 -20.52 12.19 -11.42
N GLY A 138 -21.01 12.96 -10.66
CA GLY A 138 -22.39 13.13 -10.78
C GLY A 138 -22.99 14.31 -10.66
#